data_663cc7bb61d5d3394b1287fa8fb4d0c6
#
_entry.id   663cc7bb61d5d3394b1287fa8fb4d0c6
#
_cell.length_a   1.000
_cell.length_b   1.000
_cell.length_c   1.000
_cell.angle_alpha   90.00
_cell.angle_beta   90.00
_cell.angle_gamma   90.00
#
_symmetry.space_group_name_H-M   'P 1'
#
loop_
_entity.id
_entity.type
_entity.pdbx_description
1 polymer ?
#
loop_
_entity_poly.entity_id
_entity_poly.type
_entity_poly.pdbx_seq_one_letter_code
_entity_poly.pdbx_strand_id
1 'polypeptide(L)' 'MQTPLTLQVTEVLFDFDDLDFTPEQQQEVVDYALGNTFEVEVDDANDEREVADALVECVTDLTNWCVVSLNYRQVSN' A
#
# COMPACT_ATOMS: atom_id res chain seq x y z
N MET A 1 -22.30 4.86 4.28
CA MET A 1 -21.86 3.68 5.04
C MET A 1 -20.58 3.16 4.44
N GLN A 2 -19.55 2.98 5.26
CA GLN A 2 -18.24 2.53 4.76
C GLN A 2 -18.18 1.02 4.71
N THR A 3 -17.49 0.50 3.69
CA THR A 3 -17.30 -0.93 3.51
C THR A 3 -15.85 -1.28 3.86
N PRO A 4 -15.62 -2.15 4.85
CA PRO A 4 -14.27 -2.58 5.17
C PRO A 4 -13.77 -3.60 4.15
N LEU A 5 -12.53 -3.44 3.73
CA LEU A 5 -11.85 -4.35 2.80
C LEU A 5 -10.50 -4.74 3.37
N THR A 6 -10.13 -6.00 3.19
CA THR A 6 -8.79 -6.48 3.51
C THR A 6 -8.04 -6.70 2.19
N LEU A 7 -6.93 -5.98 2.02
CA LEU A 7 -6.19 -5.94 0.77
C LEU A 7 -4.76 -6.41 1.01
N GLN A 8 -4.20 -7.06 0.00
CA GLN A 8 -2.80 -7.44 -0.01
C GLN A 8 -2.11 -6.74 -1.18
N VAL A 9 -1.01 -6.03 -0.90
CA VAL A 9 -0.20 -5.41 -1.95
C VAL A 9 0.56 -6.51 -2.67
N THR A 10 0.44 -6.54 -3.99
CA THR A 10 1.13 -7.52 -4.82
C THR A 10 2.35 -6.93 -5.50
N GLU A 11 2.39 -5.61 -5.67
CA GLU A 11 3.52 -4.91 -6.25
C GLU A 11 3.48 -3.48 -5.75
N VAL A 12 4.62 -2.91 -5.41
CA VAL A 12 4.70 -1.53 -4.93
C VAL A 12 5.99 -0.88 -5.41
N LEU A 13 5.87 0.39 -5.81
CA LEU A 13 7.01 1.23 -6.16
C LEU A 13 6.98 2.46 -5.26
N PHE A 14 8.05 2.66 -4.51
CA PHE A 14 8.21 3.81 -3.63
C PHE A 14 9.14 4.85 -4.25
N ASP A 15 8.97 6.11 -3.84
CA ASP A 15 9.87 7.19 -4.14
C ASP A 15 10.84 7.36 -2.95
N PHE A 16 12.04 6.82 -3.09
CA PHE A 16 13.06 6.92 -2.05
C PHE A 16 13.96 8.12 -2.34
N ASP A 17 13.71 9.22 -1.65
CA ASP A 17 14.45 10.47 -1.85
C ASP A 17 15.79 10.51 -1.11
N ASP A 18 16.04 9.55 -0.22
CA ASP A 18 17.22 9.54 0.62
C ASP A 18 18.38 8.85 -0.13
N LEU A 19 19.42 9.62 -0.45
CA LEU A 19 20.59 9.12 -1.17
C LEU A 19 21.39 8.10 -0.35
N ASP A 20 21.27 8.14 0.98
CA ASP A 20 21.95 7.19 1.86
C ASP A 20 21.15 5.89 2.04
N PHE A 21 19.97 5.82 1.46
CA PHE A 21 19.11 4.64 1.57
C PHE A 21 19.52 3.61 0.53
N THR A 22 20.15 2.53 0.99
CA THR A 22 20.72 1.53 0.10
C THR A 22 19.64 0.71 -0.60
N PRO A 23 19.95 0.10 -1.78
CA PRO A 23 19.00 -0.81 -2.44
C PRO A 23 18.54 -1.96 -1.54
N GLU A 24 19.38 -2.45 -0.66
CA GLU A 24 18.99 -3.50 0.28
C GLU A 24 17.94 -3.00 1.26
N GLN A 25 18.10 -1.79 1.79
CA GLN A 25 17.10 -1.17 2.68
C GLN A 25 15.81 -0.90 1.93
N GLN A 26 15.88 -0.45 0.68
CA GLN A 26 14.70 -0.25 -0.16
C GLN A 26 13.93 -1.55 -0.33
N GLN A 27 14.64 -2.64 -0.58
CA GLN A 27 14.01 -3.95 -0.75
C GLN A 27 13.33 -4.42 0.54
N GLU A 28 13.93 -4.15 1.70
CA GLU A 28 13.32 -4.48 2.99
C GLU A 28 11.98 -3.77 3.17
N VAL A 29 11.90 -2.50 2.79
CA VAL A 29 10.64 -1.74 2.87
C VAL A 29 9.60 -2.34 1.93
N VAL A 30 9.99 -2.66 0.70
CA VAL A 30 9.09 -3.30 -0.27
C VAL A 30 8.60 -4.64 0.26
N ASP A 31 9.49 -5.48 0.76
CA ASP A 31 9.13 -6.79 1.30
C ASP A 31 8.20 -6.67 2.49
N TYR A 32 8.42 -5.67 3.36
CA TYR A 32 7.55 -5.41 4.50
C TYR A 32 6.13 -5.07 4.02
N ALA A 33 6.02 -4.18 3.03
CA ALA A 33 4.72 -3.81 2.48
C ALA A 33 4.02 -5.01 1.83
N LEU A 34 4.76 -5.82 1.07
CA LEU A 34 4.20 -6.99 0.40
C LEU A 34 3.79 -8.08 1.38
N GLY A 35 4.46 -8.18 2.52
CA GLY A 35 4.20 -9.20 3.53
C GLY A 35 3.01 -8.93 4.44
N ASN A 36 2.43 -7.73 4.36
CA ASN A 36 1.32 -7.33 5.23
C ASN A 36 0.02 -7.24 4.46
N THR A 37 -1.09 -7.47 5.17
CA THR A 37 -2.41 -7.13 4.66
C THR A 37 -2.84 -5.81 5.29
N PHE A 38 -3.70 -5.07 4.57
CA PHE A 38 -4.15 -3.76 4.99
C PHE A 38 -5.67 -3.73 5.03
N GLU A 39 -6.23 -3.20 6.12
CA GLU A 39 -7.66 -2.96 6.19
C GLU A 39 -7.94 -1.51 5.85
N VAL A 40 -8.81 -1.30 4.88
CA VAL A 40 -9.25 0.03 4.47
C VAL A 40 -10.77 0.10 4.52
N GLU A 41 -11.29 1.30 4.75
CA GLU A 41 -12.72 1.54 4.70
C GLU A 41 -12.99 2.52 3.57
N VAL A 42 -13.92 2.15 2.68
CA VAL A 42 -14.27 2.96 1.53
C VAL A 42 -15.78 3.08 1.42
N ASP A 43 -16.26 4.17 0.81
CA ASP A 43 -17.69 4.37 0.59
C ASP A 43 -18.20 3.48 -0.54
N ASP A 44 -17.39 3.28 -1.56
CA ASP A 44 -17.74 2.44 -2.71
C ASP A 44 -16.62 1.46 -3.01
N ALA A 45 -16.84 0.19 -2.65
CA ALA A 45 -15.85 -0.87 -2.86
C ALA A 45 -15.61 -1.18 -4.34
N ASN A 46 -16.50 -0.72 -5.23
CA ASN A 46 -16.32 -0.91 -6.66
C ASN A 46 -15.52 0.23 -7.31
N ASP A 47 -15.25 1.31 -6.58
CA ASP A 47 -14.43 2.41 -7.05
C ASP A 47 -12.97 2.11 -6.80
N GLU A 48 -12.28 1.60 -7.81
CA GLU A 48 -10.88 1.22 -7.70
C GLU A 48 -9.97 2.39 -7.30
N ARG A 49 -10.29 3.60 -7.75
CA ARG A 49 -9.51 4.78 -7.38
C ARG A 49 -9.59 5.07 -5.89
N GLU A 50 -10.80 5.01 -5.32
CA GLU A 50 -10.98 5.23 -3.89
C GLU A 50 -10.27 4.16 -3.08
N VAL A 51 -10.38 2.91 -3.49
CA VAL A 51 -9.72 1.79 -2.81
C VAL A 51 -8.20 1.96 -2.89
N ALA A 52 -7.67 2.27 -4.07
CA ALA A 52 -6.24 2.47 -4.25
C ALA A 52 -5.71 3.64 -3.42
N ASP A 53 -6.43 4.76 -3.40
CA ASP A 53 -6.02 5.92 -2.62
C ASP A 53 -5.99 5.61 -1.13
N ALA A 54 -6.98 4.90 -0.62
CA ALA A 54 -7.03 4.49 0.78
C ALA A 54 -5.85 3.57 1.12
N LEU A 55 -5.54 2.63 0.22
CA LEU A 55 -4.43 1.70 0.42
C LEU A 55 -3.09 2.43 0.39
N VAL A 56 -2.90 3.38 -0.53
CA VAL A 56 -1.68 4.19 -0.61
C VAL A 56 -1.45 4.93 0.70
N GLU A 57 -2.49 5.52 1.27
CA GLU A 57 -2.36 6.20 2.56
C GLU A 57 -1.93 5.24 3.66
N CYS A 58 -2.51 4.05 3.71
CA CYS A 58 -2.14 3.04 4.70
C CYS A 58 -0.67 2.62 4.56
N VAL A 59 -0.23 2.36 3.34
CA VAL A 59 1.16 1.95 3.07
C VAL A 59 2.12 3.08 3.42
N THR A 60 1.79 4.30 3.04
CA THR A 60 2.61 5.48 3.36
C THR A 60 2.74 5.65 4.87
N ASP A 61 1.65 5.53 5.62
CA ASP A 61 1.68 5.66 7.08
C ASP A 61 2.53 4.55 7.72
N LEU A 62 2.46 3.34 7.20
CA LEU A 62 3.20 2.21 7.75
C LEU A 62 4.70 2.33 7.49
N THR A 63 5.08 2.75 6.29
CA THR A 63 6.48 2.76 5.84
C THR A 63 7.16 4.11 5.96
N ASN A 64 6.40 5.20 6.06
CA ASN A 64 6.87 6.60 6.01
C ASN A 64 7.49 6.97 4.66
N TRP A 65 7.21 6.21 3.60
CA TRP A 65 7.70 6.50 2.25
C TRP A 65 6.54 6.75 1.31
N CYS A 66 6.72 7.68 0.38
CA CYS A 66 5.72 7.98 -0.62
C CYS A 66 5.60 6.83 -1.62
N VAL A 67 4.37 6.43 -1.93
CA VAL A 67 4.10 5.39 -2.93
C VAL A 67 3.92 6.06 -4.28
N VAL A 68 4.69 5.64 -5.27
CA VAL A 68 4.56 6.09 -6.66
C VAL A 68 3.46 5.31 -7.36
N SER A 69 3.49 3.99 -7.21
CA SER A 69 2.45 3.12 -7.75
C SER A 69 2.39 1.83 -6.94
N LEU A 70 1.25 1.16 -7.01
CA LEU A 70 1.11 -0.15 -6.41
C LEU A 70 0.01 -0.94 -7.11
N ASN A 71 0.12 -2.26 -7.00
CA ASN A 71 -0.95 -3.19 -7.36
C ASN A 71 -1.35 -3.96 -6.11
N TYR A 72 -2.60 -4.36 -6.06
CA TYR A 72 -3.14 -5.04 -4.90
C TYR A 72 -4.23 -6.02 -5.32
N ARG A 73 -4.59 -6.89 -4.39
CA ARG A 73 -5.75 -7.77 -4.54
C ARG A 73 -6.55 -7.77 -3.25
N GLN A 74 -7.85 -8.04 -3.36
CA GLN A 74 -8.70 -8.20 -2.20
C GLN A 74 -8.53 -9.62 -1.65
N VAL A 75 -8.23 -9.71 -0.35
CA VAL A 75 -8.00 -10.99 0.32
C VAL A 75 -9.28 -11.47 0.98
N SER A 76 -10.02 -10.55 1.64
CA SER A 76 -11.30 -10.88 2.26
C SER A 76 -12.13 -9.62 2.43
N ASN A 77 -13.37 -9.80 2.73
CA ASN A 77 -14.32 -8.73 3.00
C ASN A 77 -14.38 -8.43 4.49
#